data_58bbd510f8da037f3ca808013f74ef71
#
_entry.id   58bbd510f8da037f3ca808013f74ef71
#
_cell.length_a   1.000
_cell.length_b   1.000
_cell.length_c   1.000
_cell.angle_alpha   90.00
_cell.angle_beta   90.00
_cell.angle_gamma   90.00
#
_symmetry.space_group_name_H-M   'P 1'
#
loop_
_entity.id
_entity.type
_entity.pdbx_description
1 polymer ?
#
loop_
_entity_poly.entity_id
_entity_poly.type
_entity_poly.pdbx_seq_one_letter_code
_entity_poly.pdbx_strand_id
1 'polypeptide(L)'
;MAEKKNRAGALQSELRIELHTNYAIGLWEGRKAEKREDGKKGKQPIMGMPQFLHRATQINRDSQQNEPWADMAMLTLEEKIELASQQMNELIASLDKQMSFVPAGVSITDAQAAETLDLTVFSGTPLGYRCVFLLMGFDQYAKRVLQAAHYGVISRSQRYDMLGSGSRLLREIYGSVLRYRKVGATRLDAAEDNETWRTACEAAGEPDRAVLLGEKRSAFSPPVNEASVSLLRLRYKAGQ
;
A
#
# COMPACT_ATOMS: atom_id res chain seq x y z
N MET A 1 -37.28 34.78 1.53
CA MET A 1 -37.12 33.35 1.87
C MET A 1 -36.15 32.74 0.86
N ALA A 2 -34.92 32.41 1.28
CA ALA A 2 -33.93 31.79 0.38
C ALA A 2 -34.27 30.31 0.21
N GLU A 3 -34.53 29.88 -1.02
CA GLU A 3 -34.69 28.46 -1.36
C GLU A 3 -33.45 27.67 -0.90
N LYS A 4 -33.64 26.75 0.04
CA LYS A 4 -32.66 25.71 0.35
C LYS A 4 -32.47 24.86 -0.90
N LYS A 5 -31.44 25.11 -1.69
CA LYS A 5 -31.01 24.18 -2.74
C LYS A 5 -30.70 22.83 -2.06
N ASN A 6 -31.55 21.84 -2.34
CA ASN A 6 -31.30 20.44 -1.97
C ASN A 6 -29.99 20.01 -2.64
N ARG A 7 -28.90 20.03 -1.87
CA ARG A 7 -27.63 19.42 -2.28
C ARG A 7 -27.66 17.96 -1.87
N ALA A 8 -27.39 17.07 -2.82
CA ALA A 8 -27.18 15.67 -2.50
C ALA A 8 -26.08 15.55 -1.43
N GLY A 9 -26.32 14.75 -0.39
CA GLY A 9 -25.32 14.45 0.64
C GLY A 9 -24.12 13.70 0.05
N ALA A 10 -23.03 13.63 0.79
CA ALA A 10 -21.88 12.82 0.41
C ALA A 10 -22.29 11.34 0.26
N LEU A 11 -21.81 10.71 -0.81
CA LEU A 11 -22.01 9.27 -1.01
C LEU A 11 -21.27 8.52 0.11
N GLN A 12 -21.96 7.58 0.74
CA GLN A 12 -21.41 6.70 1.76
C GLN A 12 -21.45 5.27 1.24
N SER A 13 -20.32 4.58 1.34
CA SER A 13 -20.22 3.16 1.03
C SER A 13 -19.29 2.49 2.02
N GLU A 14 -19.59 1.25 2.36
CA GLU A 14 -18.72 0.41 3.18
C GLU A 14 -18.00 -0.59 2.28
N LEU A 15 -16.69 -0.74 2.49
CA LEU A 15 -15.93 -1.83 1.89
C LEU A 15 -15.92 -2.99 2.89
N ARG A 16 -16.56 -4.09 2.52
CA ARG A 16 -16.47 -5.35 3.27
C ARG A 16 -15.62 -6.34 2.50
N ILE A 17 -14.76 -7.04 3.21
CA ILE A 17 -13.90 -8.08 2.67
C ILE A 17 -14.02 -9.34 3.52
N GLU A 18 -13.79 -10.48 2.89
CA GLU A 18 -13.77 -11.80 3.51
C GLU A 18 -12.45 -12.47 3.19
N LEU A 19 -11.66 -12.79 4.22
CA LEU A 19 -10.38 -13.47 4.08
C LEU A 19 -10.53 -14.97 4.41
N HIS A 20 -10.02 -15.81 3.52
CA HIS A 20 -10.24 -17.26 3.55
C HIS A 20 -9.00 -18.03 3.99
N THR A 21 -7.82 -17.44 3.93
CA THR A 21 -6.57 -18.17 4.19
C THR A 21 -5.82 -17.59 5.38
N ASN A 22 -5.25 -18.46 6.21
CA ASN A 22 -4.39 -18.04 7.32
C ASN A 22 -3.18 -17.20 6.84
N TYR A 23 -2.80 -17.33 5.56
CA TYR A 23 -1.74 -16.52 4.95
C TYR A 23 -2.16 -15.07 4.78
N ALA A 24 -3.37 -14.82 4.29
CA ALA A 24 -3.92 -13.48 4.14
C ALA A 24 -4.34 -12.89 5.49
N ILE A 25 -4.94 -13.69 6.37
CA ILE A 25 -5.28 -13.29 7.75
C ILE A 25 -4.02 -12.85 8.49
N GLY A 26 -2.91 -13.59 8.38
CA GLY A 26 -1.65 -13.21 8.99
C GLY A 26 -1.02 -11.92 8.43
N LEU A 27 -1.29 -11.56 7.16
CA LEU A 27 -0.90 -10.27 6.57
C LEU A 27 -1.84 -9.14 7.02
N TRP A 28 -3.11 -9.44 7.27
CA TRP A 28 -4.05 -8.49 7.85
C TRP A 28 -3.68 -8.16 9.29
N GLU A 29 -3.52 -9.15 10.14
CA GLU A 29 -3.29 -8.97 11.58
C GLU A 29 -1.87 -8.49 11.90
N GLY A 30 -0.88 -8.94 11.11
CA GLY A 30 0.52 -8.78 11.46
C GLY A 30 0.93 -9.64 12.66
N ARG A 31 1.97 -9.24 13.36
CA ARG A 31 2.45 -9.92 14.57
C ARG A 31 3.01 -8.91 15.57
N LYS A 32 2.61 -9.01 16.82
CA LYS A 32 3.21 -8.25 17.93
C LYS A 32 4.61 -8.81 18.26
N ALA A 33 5.46 -7.98 18.86
CA ALA A 33 6.74 -8.44 19.41
C ALA A 33 6.48 -9.48 20.50
N GLU A 34 7.14 -10.63 20.39
CA GLU A 34 7.10 -11.66 21.44
C GLU A 34 8.44 -11.65 22.18
N LYS A 35 8.40 -11.43 23.51
CA LYS A 35 9.56 -11.67 24.36
C LYS A 35 9.62 -13.15 24.68
N ARG A 36 10.79 -13.76 24.54
CA ARG A 36 11.03 -15.12 25.00
C ARG A 36 11.66 -15.09 26.38
N GLU A 37 11.11 -15.90 27.29
CA GLU A 37 11.60 -16.02 28.69
C GLU A 37 12.89 -16.85 28.80
N ASP A 38 13.22 -17.62 27.77
CA ASP A 38 14.37 -18.54 27.71
C ASP A 38 15.69 -17.90 27.24
N GLY A 39 15.81 -16.56 27.28
CA GLY A 39 17.01 -15.81 26.87
C GLY A 39 17.28 -15.80 25.36
N LYS A 40 16.49 -16.49 24.54
CA LYS A 40 16.58 -16.43 23.08
C LYS A 40 15.99 -15.15 22.53
N LYS A 41 16.48 -14.68 21.37
CA LYS A 41 15.90 -13.52 20.67
C LYS A 41 14.41 -13.75 20.43
N GLY A 42 13.58 -12.86 20.94
CA GLY A 42 12.15 -12.85 20.70
C GLY A 42 11.84 -12.58 19.22
N LYS A 43 10.59 -12.82 18.81
CA LYS A 43 10.17 -12.54 17.43
C LYS A 43 9.95 -11.05 17.25
N GLN A 44 10.51 -10.48 16.18
CA GLN A 44 10.27 -9.08 15.81
C GLN A 44 8.81 -8.85 15.41
N PRO A 45 8.26 -7.66 15.68
CA PRO A 45 6.93 -7.30 15.25
C PRO A 45 6.85 -7.27 13.71
N ILE A 46 5.71 -7.65 13.17
CA ILE A 46 5.42 -7.56 11.74
C ILE A 46 4.17 -6.69 11.60
N MET A 47 4.28 -5.64 10.75
CA MET A 47 3.16 -4.76 10.45
C MET A 47 2.02 -5.55 9.79
N GLY A 48 0.78 -5.29 10.23
CA GLY A 48 -0.44 -5.74 9.58
C GLY A 48 -1.10 -4.63 8.77
N MET A 49 -2.14 -4.99 8.00
CA MET A 49 -2.89 -4.06 7.15
C MET A 49 -3.47 -2.86 7.92
N PRO A 50 -4.09 -2.99 9.12
CA PRO A 50 -4.62 -1.83 9.83
C PRO A 50 -3.55 -0.78 10.16
N GLN A 51 -2.34 -1.23 10.54
CA GLN A 51 -1.22 -0.32 10.80
C GLN A 51 -0.72 0.34 9.51
N PHE A 52 -0.67 -0.42 8.40
CA PHE A 52 -0.35 0.11 7.09
C PHE A 52 -1.35 1.20 6.67
N LEU A 53 -2.66 0.95 6.78
CA LEU A 53 -3.72 1.92 6.45
C LEU A 53 -3.59 3.20 7.27
N HIS A 54 -3.30 3.08 8.56
CA HIS A 54 -3.05 4.23 9.44
C HIS A 54 -1.85 5.07 8.96
N ARG A 55 -0.73 4.42 8.63
CA ARG A 55 0.49 5.08 8.14
C ARG A 55 0.28 5.73 6.76
N ALA A 56 -0.37 5.05 5.84
CA ALA A 56 -0.71 5.59 4.53
C ALA A 56 -1.62 6.83 4.65
N THR A 57 -2.59 6.81 5.56
CA THR A 57 -3.44 7.96 5.85
C THR A 57 -2.64 9.13 6.43
N GLN A 58 -1.63 8.87 7.27
CA GLN A 58 -0.76 9.92 7.80
C GLN A 58 0.06 10.57 6.68
N ILE A 59 0.68 9.78 5.80
CA ILE A 59 1.42 10.29 4.63
C ILE A 59 0.50 11.17 3.75
N ASN A 60 -0.73 10.72 3.51
CA ASN A 60 -1.70 11.50 2.74
C ASN A 60 -2.05 12.85 3.41
N ARG A 61 -2.18 12.88 4.74
CA ARG A 61 -2.40 14.13 5.50
C ARG A 61 -1.22 15.08 5.42
N ASP A 62 0.00 14.55 5.51
CA ASP A 62 1.22 15.35 5.38
C ASP A 62 1.35 15.92 3.96
N SER A 63 0.98 15.16 2.91
CA SER A 63 0.85 15.66 1.54
C SER A 63 -0.20 16.78 1.42
N GLN A 64 -1.35 16.67 2.11
CA GLN A 64 -2.36 17.75 2.19
C GLN A 64 -1.79 19.03 2.83
N GLN A 65 -0.84 18.91 3.74
CA GLN A 65 -0.11 20.03 4.33
C GLN A 65 0.96 20.61 3.40
N ASN A 66 1.00 20.16 2.14
CA ASN A 66 1.92 20.65 1.12
C ASN A 66 3.40 20.28 1.37
N GLU A 67 3.65 19.15 2.05
CA GLU A 67 4.98 18.60 2.35
C GLU A 67 5.49 17.78 1.14
N PRO A 68 6.61 18.15 0.48
CA PRO A 68 7.05 17.47 -0.74
C PRO A 68 7.59 16.06 -0.49
N TRP A 69 8.17 15.76 0.67
CA TRP A 69 8.61 14.39 1.02
C TRP A 69 7.44 13.44 1.20
N ALA A 70 6.28 13.94 1.65
CA ALA A 70 5.06 13.14 1.70
C ALA A 70 4.56 12.80 0.29
N ASP A 71 4.66 13.72 -0.66
CA ASP A 71 4.34 13.44 -2.06
C ASP A 71 5.29 12.40 -2.68
N MET A 72 6.60 12.47 -2.38
CA MET A 72 7.55 11.42 -2.78
C MET A 72 7.18 10.05 -2.20
N ALA A 73 6.76 10.02 -0.94
CA ALA A 73 6.33 8.78 -0.29
C ALA A 73 5.05 8.22 -0.90
N MET A 74 4.07 9.08 -1.26
CA MET A 74 2.85 8.67 -1.96
C MET A 74 3.15 8.14 -3.35
N LEU A 75 4.02 8.79 -4.11
CA LEU A 75 4.44 8.34 -5.44
C LEU A 75 5.12 6.97 -5.35
N THR A 76 6.08 6.81 -4.44
CA THR A 76 6.76 5.53 -4.21
C THR A 76 5.78 4.43 -3.79
N LEU A 77 4.77 4.76 -3.00
CA LEU A 77 3.74 3.81 -2.55
C LEU A 77 2.88 3.37 -3.74
N GLU A 78 2.46 4.30 -4.61
CA GLU A 78 1.70 3.99 -5.81
C GLU A 78 2.48 3.07 -6.75
N GLU A 79 3.72 3.43 -7.09
CA GLU A 79 4.61 2.64 -7.95
C GLU A 79 4.80 1.20 -7.41
N LYS A 80 4.97 1.06 -6.08
CA LYS A 80 5.10 -0.27 -5.46
C LYS A 80 3.82 -1.09 -5.50
N ILE A 81 2.66 -0.48 -5.30
CA ILE A 81 1.38 -1.17 -5.40
C ILE A 81 1.13 -1.63 -6.84
N GLU A 82 1.45 -0.80 -7.83
CA GLU A 82 1.31 -1.15 -9.25
C GLU A 82 2.23 -2.30 -9.64
N LEU A 83 3.51 -2.21 -9.30
CA LEU A 83 4.47 -3.28 -9.55
C LEU A 83 4.06 -4.59 -8.86
N ALA A 84 3.63 -4.53 -7.60
CA ALA A 84 3.19 -5.72 -6.88
C ALA A 84 1.91 -6.31 -7.48
N SER A 85 1.01 -5.48 -8.01
CA SER A 85 -0.20 -5.95 -8.71
C SER A 85 0.15 -6.67 -10.02
N GLN A 86 1.11 -6.15 -10.78
CA GLN A 86 1.62 -6.82 -11.99
C GLN A 86 2.27 -8.16 -11.65
N GLN A 87 3.15 -8.18 -10.65
CA GLN A 87 3.81 -9.41 -10.19
C GLN A 87 2.81 -10.44 -9.63
N MET A 88 1.76 -10.02 -8.95
CA MET A 88 0.69 -10.91 -8.50
C MET A 88 -0.03 -11.56 -9.68
N ASN A 89 -0.31 -10.79 -10.74
CA ASN A 89 -0.90 -11.33 -11.96
C ASN A 89 0.02 -12.35 -12.66
N GLU A 90 1.33 -12.13 -12.65
CA GLU A 90 2.32 -13.09 -13.17
C GLU A 90 2.33 -14.39 -12.36
N LEU A 91 2.25 -14.29 -11.01
CA LEU A 91 2.14 -15.47 -10.15
C LEU A 91 0.86 -16.26 -10.42
N ILE A 92 -0.28 -15.57 -10.62
CA ILE A 92 -1.55 -16.18 -10.96
C ILE A 92 -1.44 -16.90 -12.34
N ALA A 93 -0.90 -16.23 -13.35
CA ALA A 93 -0.71 -16.81 -14.68
C ALA A 93 0.21 -18.04 -14.65
N SER A 94 1.27 -18.00 -13.84
CA SER A 94 2.16 -19.15 -13.63
C SER A 94 1.43 -20.34 -13.01
N LEU A 95 0.57 -20.08 -12.01
CA LEU A 95 -0.26 -21.13 -11.41
C LEU A 95 -1.27 -21.69 -12.41
N ASP A 96 -1.93 -20.85 -13.22
CA ASP A 96 -2.86 -21.27 -14.26
C ASP A 96 -2.20 -22.22 -15.27
N LYS A 97 -0.97 -21.93 -15.67
CA LYS A 97 -0.17 -22.80 -16.53
C LYS A 97 0.09 -24.17 -15.86
N GLN A 98 0.35 -24.22 -14.57
CA GLN A 98 0.52 -25.49 -13.85
C GLN A 98 -0.80 -26.24 -13.70
N MET A 99 -1.91 -25.53 -13.46
CA MET A 99 -3.26 -26.11 -13.40
C MET A 99 -3.72 -26.72 -14.72
N SER A 100 -3.16 -26.32 -15.88
CA SER A 100 -3.46 -26.92 -17.17
C SER A 100 -3.01 -28.40 -17.28
N PHE A 101 -2.23 -28.91 -16.32
CA PHE A 101 -1.93 -30.33 -16.20
C PHE A 101 -3.18 -31.18 -15.84
N VAL A 102 -4.21 -30.58 -15.26
CA VAL A 102 -5.46 -31.26 -14.93
C VAL A 102 -6.20 -31.64 -16.20
N PRO A 103 -6.54 -32.93 -16.42
CA PRO A 103 -7.24 -33.36 -17.64
C PRO A 103 -8.60 -32.68 -17.81
N ALA A 104 -9.01 -32.41 -19.04
CA ALA A 104 -10.27 -31.70 -19.35
C ALA A 104 -11.54 -32.39 -18.80
N GLY A 105 -11.48 -33.69 -18.51
CA GLY A 105 -12.60 -34.44 -17.90
C GLY A 105 -12.69 -34.31 -16.38
N VAL A 106 -11.75 -33.60 -15.74
CA VAL A 106 -11.73 -33.40 -14.29
C VAL A 106 -12.26 -32.00 -13.95
N SER A 107 -13.31 -31.92 -13.15
CA SER A 107 -13.82 -30.68 -12.61
C SER A 107 -13.36 -30.52 -11.15
N ILE A 108 -12.68 -29.42 -10.88
CA ILE A 108 -12.28 -29.04 -9.52
C ILE A 108 -13.13 -27.84 -9.09
N THR A 109 -13.92 -28.01 -8.02
CA THR A 109 -14.72 -26.92 -7.46
C THR A 109 -13.82 -25.97 -6.66
N ASP A 110 -14.23 -24.71 -6.53
CA ASP A 110 -13.48 -23.73 -5.75
C ASP A 110 -13.31 -24.20 -4.29
N ALA A 111 -12.09 -24.01 -3.76
CA ALA A 111 -11.81 -24.29 -2.38
C ALA A 111 -12.61 -23.33 -1.47
N GLN A 112 -13.31 -23.89 -0.49
CA GLN A 112 -14.02 -23.13 0.52
C GLN A 112 -13.31 -23.28 1.87
N ALA A 113 -13.16 -22.16 2.59
CA ALA A 113 -12.70 -22.18 3.96
C ALA A 113 -13.87 -22.59 4.89
N ALA A 114 -13.57 -23.37 5.93
CA ALA A 114 -14.57 -23.71 6.95
C ALA A 114 -14.95 -22.48 7.79
N GLU A 115 -13.99 -21.59 8.00
CA GLU A 115 -14.16 -20.31 8.71
C GLU A 115 -13.46 -19.22 7.92
N THR A 116 -14.06 -18.05 7.88
CA THR A 116 -13.55 -16.86 7.19
C THR A 116 -13.45 -15.71 8.16
N LEU A 117 -12.61 -14.71 7.84
CA LEU A 117 -12.51 -13.48 8.60
C LEU A 117 -13.21 -12.36 7.84
N ASP A 118 -14.39 -11.97 8.33
CA ASP A 118 -15.19 -10.88 7.78
C ASP A 118 -14.77 -9.55 8.38
N LEU A 119 -14.51 -8.57 7.54
CA LEU A 119 -13.97 -7.27 7.94
C LEU A 119 -14.67 -6.13 7.21
N THR A 120 -15.01 -5.07 7.94
CA THR A 120 -15.32 -3.77 7.35
C THR A 120 -14.05 -2.92 7.35
N VAL A 121 -13.69 -2.42 6.17
CA VAL A 121 -12.42 -1.72 5.94
C VAL A 121 -12.67 -0.25 5.66
N PHE A 122 -11.94 0.59 6.37
CA PHE A 122 -11.86 2.01 6.10
C PHE A 122 -10.41 2.44 5.84
N SER A 123 -10.20 3.24 4.81
CA SER A 123 -8.93 3.87 4.49
C SER A 123 -9.09 5.36 4.25
N GLY A 124 -8.23 6.17 4.84
CA GLY A 124 -8.19 7.62 4.61
C GLY A 124 -7.45 8.03 3.31
N THR A 125 -7.08 7.05 2.47
CA THR A 125 -6.43 7.30 1.17
C THR A 125 -6.80 6.22 0.15
N PRO A 126 -6.97 6.56 -1.14
CA PRO A 126 -7.22 5.58 -2.19
C PRO A 126 -6.12 4.50 -2.30
N LEU A 127 -4.85 4.86 -2.05
CA LEU A 127 -3.73 3.91 -2.07
C LEU A 127 -3.89 2.82 -1.00
N GLY A 128 -4.50 3.15 0.15
CA GLY A 128 -4.84 2.15 1.17
C GLY A 128 -5.83 1.11 0.65
N TYR A 129 -6.90 1.53 -0.02
CA TYR A 129 -7.86 0.60 -0.64
C TYR A 129 -7.22 -0.25 -1.73
N ARG A 130 -6.35 0.31 -2.58
CA ARG A 130 -5.62 -0.46 -3.59
C ARG A 130 -4.76 -1.56 -2.98
N CYS A 131 -4.12 -1.28 -1.83
CA CYS A 131 -3.37 -2.30 -1.10
C CYS A 131 -4.28 -3.39 -0.50
N VAL A 132 -5.49 -3.03 -0.04
CA VAL A 132 -6.50 -4.01 0.39
C VAL A 132 -6.93 -4.89 -0.78
N PHE A 133 -7.15 -4.33 -1.97
CA PHE A 133 -7.49 -5.13 -3.17
C PHE A 133 -6.36 -6.10 -3.55
N LEU A 134 -5.09 -5.68 -3.39
CA LEU A 134 -3.95 -6.58 -3.58
C LEU A 134 -3.94 -7.72 -2.55
N LEU A 135 -4.28 -7.44 -1.29
CA LEU A 135 -4.42 -8.49 -0.25
C LEU A 135 -5.53 -9.49 -0.61
N MET A 136 -6.66 -9.01 -1.12
CA MET A 136 -7.75 -9.88 -1.60
C MET A 136 -7.30 -10.74 -2.78
N GLY A 137 -6.56 -10.16 -3.72
CA GLY A 137 -5.93 -10.89 -4.82
C GLY A 137 -4.98 -11.98 -4.33
N PHE A 138 -4.16 -11.66 -3.32
CA PHE A 138 -3.30 -12.64 -2.68
C PHE A 138 -4.07 -13.76 -1.98
N ASP A 139 -5.17 -13.45 -1.28
CA ASP A 139 -6.00 -14.47 -0.62
C ASP A 139 -6.59 -15.46 -1.64
N GLN A 140 -7.13 -14.96 -2.75
CA GLN A 140 -7.63 -15.82 -3.83
C GLN A 140 -6.51 -16.66 -4.47
N TYR A 141 -5.34 -16.06 -4.69
CA TYR A 141 -4.16 -16.79 -5.17
C TYR A 141 -3.74 -17.88 -4.18
N ALA A 142 -3.69 -17.57 -2.88
CA ALA A 142 -3.31 -18.53 -1.84
C ALA A 142 -4.29 -19.71 -1.76
N LYS A 143 -5.60 -19.48 -1.86
CA LYS A 143 -6.62 -20.55 -1.97
C LYS A 143 -6.29 -21.51 -3.11
N ARG A 144 -6.02 -20.97 -4.30
CA ARG A 144 -5.72 -21.76 -5.51
C ARG A 144 -4.40 -22.51 -5.39
N VAL A 145 -3.36 -21.91 -4.78
CA VAL A 145 -2.08 -22.59 -4.51
C VAL A 145 -2.27 -23.75 -3.54
N LEU A 146 -3.05 -23.56 -2.48
CA LEU A 146 -3.37 -24.63 -1.52
C LEU A 146 -4.15 -25.76 -2.19
N GLN A 147 -5.10 -25.44 -3.04
CA GLN A 147 -5.90 -26.39 -3.83
C GLN A 147 -5.02 -27.19 -4.80
N ALA A 148 -4.14 -26.50 -5.55
CA ALA A 148 -3.21 -27.15 -6.48
C ALA A 148 -2.26 -28.13 -5.74
N ALA A 149 -1.79 -27.77 -4.55
CA ALA A 149 -0.99 -28.64 -3.72
C ALA A 149 -1.78 -29.84 -3.16
N HIS A 150 -3.06 -29.65 -2.81
CA HIS A 150 -3.94 -30.71 -2.34
C HIS A 150 -4.16 -31.79 -3.40
N TYR A 151 -4.36 -31.39 -4.65
CA TYR A 151 -4.57 -32.30 -5.77
C TYR A 151 -3.27 -32.79 -6.43
N GLY A 152 -2.10 -32.47 -5.86
CA GLY A 152 -0.81 -32.95 -6.36
C GLY A 152 -0.37 -32.30 -7.68
N VAL A 153 -0.99 -31.19 -8.10
CA VAL A 153 -0.59 -30.41 -9.30
C VAL A 153 0.76 -29.73 -9.07
N ILE A 154 1.00 -29.29 -7.84
CA ILE A 154 2.27 -28.71 -7.39
C ILE A 154 2.81 -29.44 -6.16
N SER A 155 4.14 -29.45 -6.02
CA SER A 155 4.80 -30.03 -4.86
C SER A 155 4.67 -29.17 -3.61
N ARG A 156 4.98 -29.76 -2.45
CA ARG A 156 5.03 -29.05 -1.16
C ARG A 156 6.03 -27.89 -1.18
N SER A 157 7.19 -28.05 -1.80
CA SER A 157 8.19 -26.98 -1.93
C SER A 157 7.64 -25.82 -2.77
N GLN A 158 7.11 -26.14 -3.96
CA GLN A 158 6.50 -25.13 -4.83
C GLN A 158 5.39 -24.34 -4.11
N ARG A 159 4.55 -25.00 -3.33
CA ARG A 159 3.53 -24.33 -2.51
C ARG A 159 4.15 -23.30 -1.57
N TYR A 160 5.23 -23.63 -0.85
CA TYR A 160 5.90 -22.70 0.06
C TYR A 160 6.50 -21.52 -0.68
N ASP A 161 7.16 -21.77 -1.80
CA ASP A 161 7.81 -20.72 -2.62
C ASP A 161 6.77 -19.77 -3.20
N MET A 162 5.66 -20.30 -3.72
CA MET A 162 4.58 -19.51 -4.31
C MET A 162 3.88 -18.63 -3.27
N LEU A 163 3.50 -19.19 -2.11
CA LEU A 163 2.88 -18.44 -1.02
C LEU A 163 3.87 -17.42 -0.41
N GLY A 164 5.14 -17.79 -0.31
CA GLY A 164 6.22 -16.91 0.14
C GLY A 164 6.40 -15.72 -0.78
N SER A 165 6.42 -15.95 -2.09
CA SER A 165 6.56 -14.89 -3.10
C SER A 165 5.39 -13.92 -3.06
N GLY A 166 4.13 -14.41 -3.08
CA GLY A 166 2.96 -13.54 -3.01
C GLY A 166 2.89 -12.72 -1.72
N SER A 167 3.17 -13.33 -0.56
CA SER A 167 3.15 -12.61 0.71
C SER A 167 4.28 -11.57 0.83
N ARG A 168 5.41 -11.77 0.15
CA ARG A 168 6.53 -10.82 0.12
C ARG A 168 6.13 -9.51 -0.54
N LEU A 169 5.35 -9.54 -1.62
CA LEU A 169 4.88 -8.34 -2.31
C LEU A 169 4.17 -7.37 -1.36
N LEU A 170 3.23 -7.88 -0.56
CA LEU A 170 2.52 -7.07 0.44
C LEU A 170 3.45 -6.56 1.55
N ARG A 171 4.36 -7.40 2.05
CA ARG A 171 5.31 -6.97 3.10
C ARG A 171 6.26 -5.88 2.62
N GLU A 172 6.67 -5.89 1.35
CA GLU A 172 7.50 -4.84 0.75
C GLU A 172 6.76 -3.50 0.67
N ILE A 173 5.46 -3.53 0.36
CA ILE A 173 4.61 -2.35 0.40
C ILE A 173 4.48 -1.84 1.85
N TYR A 174 4.19 -2.71 2.82
CA TYR A 174 4.13 -2.33 4.24
C TYR A 174 5.45 -1.73 4.72
N GLY A 175 6.58 -2.31 4.30
CA GLY A 175 7.91 -1.79 4.62
C GLY A 175 8.18 -0.39 4.05
N SER A 176 7.53 0.00 2.96
CA SER A 176 7.72 1.33 2.36
C SER A 176 7.19 2.46 3.26
N VAL A 177 6.00 2.29 3.84
CA VAL A 177 5.41 3.29 4.74
C VAL A 177 6.11 3.37 6.09
N LEU A 178 6.81 2.31 6.52
CA LEU A 178 7.61 2.34 7.75
C LEU A 178 8.84 3.24 7.64
N ARG A 179 9.38 3.40 6.44
CA ARG A 179 10.56 4.24 6.18
C ARG A 179 10.23 5.73 6.15
N TYR A 180 8.98 6.07 5.87
CA TYR A 180 8.55 7.46 5.87
C TYR A 180 8.67 8.07 7.27
N ARG A 181 9.21 9.28 7.32
CA ARG A 181 9.26 10.14 8.51
C ARG A 181 8.75 11.51 8.07
N LYS A 182 7.86 12.08 8.89
CA LYS A 182 7.41 13.46 8.68
C LYS A 182 8.62 14.38 8.83
N VAL A 183 8.83 15.24 7.83
CA VAL A 183 9.95 16.20 7.80
C VAL A 183 9.49 17.57 8.35
N GLY A 184 8.23 17.94 8.09
CA GLY A 184 7.59 19.13 8.65
C GLY A 184 7.88 20.43 7.91
N ALA A 185 8.57 20.39 6.77
CA ALA A 185 8.78 21.55 5.91
C ALA A 185 7.90 21.47 4.66
N THR A 186 7.33 22.59 4.27
CA THR A 186 6.35 22.74 3.20
C THR A 186 6.98 23.34 1.94
N ARG A 187 6.23 23.34 0.83
CA ARG A 187 6.60 24.05 -0.40
C ARG A 187 6.69 25.57 -0.22
N LEU A 188 5.96 26.13 0.76
CA LEU A 188 6.09 27.56 1.08
C LEU A 188 7.45 27.83 1.74
N ASP A 189 7.87 26.99 2.70
CA ASP A 189 9.18 27.09 3.33
C ASP A 189 10.31 27.00 2.28
N ALA A 190 10.14 26.14 1.27
CA ALA A 190 11.06 26.03 0.15
C ALA A 190 11.08 27.29 -0.72
N ALA A 191 9.92 27.92 -0.98
CA ALA A 191 9.83 29.13 -1.76
C ALA A 191 10.51 30.31 -1.07
N GLU A 192 10.38 30.40 0.25
CA GLU A 192 10.99 31.42 1.10
C GLU A 192 12.47 31.15 1.43
N ASP A 193 12.94 29.91 1.22
CA ASP A 193 14.27 29.45 1.61
C ASP A 193 14.59 29.70 3.09
N ASN A 194 13.60 29.47 3.92
CA ASN A 194 13.72 29.75 5.35
C ASN A 194 14.53 28.65 6.09
N GLU A 195 14.81 28.89 7.37
CA GLU A 195 15.60 27.96 8.19
C GLU A 195 14.96 26.59 8.31
N THR A 196 13.62 26.51 8.38
CA THR A 196 12.87 25.24 8.44
C THR A 196 13.17 24.38 7.20
N TRP A 197 13.16 25.01 6.01
CA TRP A 197 13.48 24.31 4.76
C TRP A 197 14.93 23.79 4.73
N ARG A 198 15.89 24.63 5.11
CA ARG A 198 17.31 24.26 5.10
C ARG A 198 17.59 23.11 6.06
N THR A 199 17.09 23.19 7.29
CA THR A 199 17.22 22.12 8.30
C THR A 199 16.56 20.82 7.82
N ALA A 200 15.41 20.91 7.14
CA ALA A 200 14.72 19.76 6.55
C ALA A 200 15.57 19.10 5.46
N CYS A 201 16.15 19.88 4.56
CA CYS A 201 17.04 19.36 3.50
C CYS A 201 18.32 18.72 4.06
N GLU A 202 18.91 19.28 5.12
CA GLU A 202 20.06 18.68 5.80
C GLU A 202 19.71 17.32 6.43
N ALA A 203 18.52 17.20 7.02
CA ALA A 203 18.08 15.99 7.72
C ALA A 203 17.57 14.88 6.79
N ALA A 204 16.84 15.24 5.72
CA ALA A 204 16.11 14.30 4.86
C ALA A 204 16.60 14.26 3.40
N GLY A 205 17.54 15.12 3.04
CA GLY A 205 17.95 15.35 1.65
C GLY A 205 16.94 16.26 0.90
N GLU A 206 17.39 16.92 -0.14
CA GLU A 206 16.55 17.75 -0.97
C GLU A 206 15.56 16.87 -1.79
N PRO A 207 14.27 17.21 -1.84
CA PRO A 207 13.31 16.45 -2.63
C PRO A 207 13.56 16.65 -4.13
N ASP A 208 13.19 15.64 -4.94
CA ASP A 208 13.22 15.74 -6.41
C ASP A 208 12.53 17.04 -6.86
N ARG A 209 13.20 17.80 -7.73
CA ARG A 209 12.70 19.08 -8.23
C ARG A 209 11.33 18.95 -8.89
N ALA A 210 11.08 17.91 -9.67
CA ALA A 210 9.78 17.69 -10.31
C ALA A 210 8.68 17.43 -9.28
N VAL A 211 8.99 16.75 -8.17
CA VAL A 211 8.05 16.56 -7.05
C VAL A 211 7.83 17.88 -6.32
N LEU A 212 8.90 18.64 -6.06
CA LEU A 212 8.83 19.94 -5.41
C LEU A 212 7.95 20.92 -6.17
N LEU A 213 8.09 20.95 -7.50
CA LEU A 213 7.29 21.79 -8.40
C LEU A 213 5.89 21.22 -8.70
N GLY A 214 5.53 20.07 -8.12
CA GLY A 214 4.24 19.42 -8.31
C GLY A 214 4.05 18.77 -9.68
N GLU A 215 5.12 18.62 -10.48
CA GLU A 215 5.10 18.04 -11.83
C GLU A 215 5.08 16.50 -11.79
N LYS A 216 5.72 15.92 -10.78
CA LYS A 216 5.77 14.47 -10.56
C LYS A 216 5.16 14.14 -9.20
N ARG A 217 3.96 13.55 -9.21
CA ARG A 217 3.20 13.20 -8.00
C ARG A 217 2.39 11.93 -8.23
N SER A 218 1.99 11.27 -7.15
CA SER A 218 1.00 10.20 -7.22
C SER A 218 -0.32 10.74 -7.81
N ALA A 219 -0.96 9.93 -8.66
CA ALA A 219 -2.30 10.24 -9.18
C ALA A 219 -3.36 10.36 -8.06
N PHE A 220 -3.06 9.81 -6.89
CA PHE A 220 -3.93 9.82 -5.70
C PHE A 220 -3.50 10.85 -4.64
N SER A 221 -2.50 11.68 -4.94
CA SER A 221 -2.10 12.77 -4.04
C SER A 221 -3.20 13.84 -3.95
N PRO A 222 -3.40 14.43 -2.76
CA PRO A 222 -4.26 15.60 -2.60
C PRO A 222 -3.82 16.75 -3.53
N PRO A 223 -4.71 17.69 -3.87
CA PRO A 223 -4.34 18.86 -4.66
C PRO A 223 -3.17 19.62 -4.02
N VAL A 224 -2.21 20.07 -4.86
CA VAL A 224 -1.10 20.88 -4.39
C VAL A 224 -1.53 22.34 -4.19
N ASN A 225 -0.84 23.05 -3.32
CA ASN A 225 -1.06 24.49 -3.17
C ASN A 225 -0.40 25.24 -4.33
N GLU A 226 -1.22 25.69 -5.30
CA GLU A 226 -0.78 26.37 -6.51
C GLU A 226 -0.03 27.69 -6.24
N ALA A 227 -0.37 28.40 -5.16
CA ALA A 227 0.33 29.63 -4.80
C ALA A 227 1.80 29.35 -4.43
N SER A 228 2.04 28.33 -3.61
CA SER A 228 3.40 27.92 -3.22
C SER A 228 4.21 27.43 -4.43
N VAL A 229 3.59 26.65 -5.32
CA VAL A 229 4.24 26.18 -6.55
C VAL A 229 4.60 27.33 -7.49
N SER A 230 3.70 28.31 -7.62
CA SER A 230 3.96 29.50 -8.45
C SER A 230 5.16 30.31 -7.93
N LEU A 231 5.26 30.49 -6.60
CA LEU A 231 6.40 31.14 -5.96
C LEU A 231 7.71 30.36 -6.21
N LEU A 232 7.68 29.05 -6.07
CA LEU A 232 8.83 28.19 -6.37
C LEU A 232 9.29 28.32 -7.82
N ARG A 233 8.36 28.30 -8.78
CA ARG A 233 8.67 28.45 -10.20
C ARG A 233 9.30 29.81 -10.51
N LEU A 234 8.83 30.89 -9.87
CA LEU A 234 9.44 32.21 -10.01
C LEU A 234 10.89 32.22 -9.46
N ARG A 235 11.11 31.63 -8.29
CA ARG A 235 12.45 31.52 -7.70
C ARG A 235 13.41 30.74 -8.61
N TYR A 236 13.00 29.60 -9.14
CA TYR A 236 13.84 28.78 -10.02
C TYR A 236 14.10 29.42 -11.40
N LYS A 237 13.23 30.34 -11.88
CA LYS A 237 13.47 31.12 -13.08
C LYS A 237 14.44 32.28 -12.85
N ALA A 238 14.39 32.89 -11.66
CA ALA A 238 15.27 34.00 -11.29
C ALA A 238 16.72 33.54 -10.97
N GLY A 239 16.95 32.26 -10.72
CA GLY A 239 18.27 31.67 -10.44
C GLY A 239 18.97 31.07 -11.66
N GLN A 240 18.39 31.18 -12.86
CA GLN A 240 18.98 30.82 -14.15
C GLN A 240 19.45 32.09 -14.87
#